data_2dc5edcf2fbfa037e0c166769413dd22
#
_entry.id   2dc5edcf2fbfa037e0c166769413dd22
#
_cell.length_a   1.000
_cell.length_b   1.000
_cell.length_c   1.000
_cell.angle_alpha   90.00
_cell.angle_beta   90.00
_cell.angle_gamma   90.00
#
_symmetry.space_group_name_H-M   'P 1'
#
loop_
_entity.id
_entity.type
_entity.pdbx_description
1 polymer ?
#
loop_
_entity_poly.entity_id
_entity_poly.type
_entity_poly.pdbx_seq_one_letter_code
_entity_poly.pdbx_strand_id
1 'polypeptide(L)'
;MREQYKSYKQTQDFFYNAQKKFPNIFRVEVIGKTWEDRDIIIVTISRDLKKADDKPALLYTGSIHAREWIGIELAYAFGEYILEHIEYDPALNTALSNATLYMVPCANPDGFEFSRTHFSFWRKNRRHNADGSYGVDLNRNFSIGYAASRDTYSNVYSGPQPFSEPETLALKNFALSHPNISIALDYHSQGNVIFPAHNFKHEDAVDAVDLNTLAANMSEEIRKVSGREYGVHMGKPPVRLISGSGREFYYSLGALALTVEVGTRNISDYIGNMTEHINEHVPALIYALVETVNYDKQKAFNRVENFSAHKISISRVELSWEYPNDPDFYFEIYRSSKEISHCQASNCVGTTKAKTYIDNHLSPSTSYTYFIRAVCKTNHVKSPFAQKITVRTLSDIDSFSKILFPSQEKIGYVGEKSSINAE
;
A
#
# COMPACT_ATOMS: atom_id res chain seq x y z
N MET A 1 28.26 2.94 16.05
CA MET A 1 26.88 2.69 15.55
C MET A 1 26.24 3.94 14.98
N ARG A 2 26.14 5.06 15.72
CA ARG A 2 25.53 6.32 15.21
C ARG A 2 26.29 6.95 14.04
N GLU A 3 27.59 6.76 13.93
CA GLU A 3 28.42 7.30 12.85
C GLU A 3 28.17 6.65 11.48
N GLN A 4 27.56 5.47 11.46
CA GLN A 4 27.25 4.75 10.22
C GLN A 4 25.89 5.15 9.63
N TYR A 5 24.97 5.63 10.48
CA TYR A 5 23.68 6.17 10.03
C TYR A 5 23.85 7.59 9.49
N LYS A 6 23.18 7.85 8.38
CA LYS A 6 23.25 9.17 7.73
C LYS A 6 22.48 10.21 8.55
N SER A 7 23.01 11.44 8.57
CA SER A 7 22.24 12.60 9.02
C SER A 7 21.23 13.02 7.95
N TYR A 8 20.24 13.81 8.34
CA TYR A 8 19.30 14.40 7.40
C TYR A 8 20.03 15.24 6.33
N LYS A 9 21.05 16.02 6.76
CA LYS A 9 21.88 16.81 5.85
C LYS A 9 22.61 15.94 4.81
N GLN A 10 23.18 14.82 5.21
CA GLN A 10 23.86 13.90 4.27
C GLN A 10 22.88 13.33 3.26
N THR A 11 21.65 13.01 3.68
CA THR A 11 20.60 12.52 2.77
C THR A 11 20.12 13.62 1.81
N GLN A 12 19.94 14.85 2.29
CA GLN A 12 19.66 15.98 1.41
C GLN A 12 20.76 16.19 0.38
N ASP A 13 22.03 16.22 0.81
CA ASP A 13 23.18 16.43 -0.08
C ASP A 13 23.26 15.33 -1.15
N PHE A 14 22.96 14.09 -0.78
CA PHE A 14 22.91 12.98 -1.73
C PHE A 14 21.89 13.27 -2.85
N PHE A 15 20.64 13.61 -2.50
CA PHE A 15 19.60 13.84 -3.50
C PHE A 15 19.83 15.12 -4.32
N TYR A 16 20.35 16.19 -3.74
CA TYR A 16 20.75 17.37 -4.51
C TYR A 16 21.91 17.07 -5.49
N ASN A 17 22.85 16.22 -5.09
CA ASN A 17 23.92 15.76 -5.99
C ASN A 17 23.36 14.83 -7.08
N ALA A 18 22.42 13.95 -6.77
CA ALA A 18 21.72 13.11 -7.74
C ALA A 18 21.00 13.97 -8.78
N GLN A 19 20.23 14.97 -8.35
CA GLN A 19 19.59 15.94 -9.25
C GLN A 19 20.60 16.67 -10.14
N LYS A 20 21.71 17.14 -9.57
CA LYS A 20 22.75 17.84 -10.34
C LYS A 20 23.37 16.94 -11.40
N LYS A 21 23.59 15.66 -11.09
CA LYS A 21 24.20 14.68 -12.00
C LYS A 21 23.22 14.14 -13.04
N PHE A 22 21.93 13.97 -12.65
CA PHE A 22 20.87 13.39 -13.47
C PHE A 22 19.60 14.27 -13.47
N PRO A 23 19.68 15.51 -14.00
CA PRO A 23 18.59 16.49 -13.90
C PRO A 23 17.33 16.13 -14.68
N ASN A 24 17.42 15.13 -15.56
CA ASN A 24 16.24 14.63 -16.32
C ASN A 24 15.51 13.50 -15.59
N ILE A 25 16.08 12.97 -14.52
CA ILE A 25 15.55 11.82 -13.76
C ILE A 25 15.19 12.21 -12.33
N PHE A 26 15.99 13.07 -11.70
CA PHE A 26 15.83 13.50 -10.30
C PHE A 26 15.50 14.98 -10.21
N ARG A 27 14.46 15.32 -9.46
CA ARG A 27 14.09 16.68 -9.06
C ARG A 27 13.88 16.73 -7.56
N VAL A 28 14.53 17.65 -6.87
CA VAL A 28 14.38 17.87 -5.43
C VAL A 28 13.69 19.20 -5.21
N GLU A 29 12.62 19.17 -4.42
CA GLU A 29 11.83 20.35 -4.09
C GLU A 29 11.64 20.45 -2.58
N VAL A 30 11.55 21.68 -2.07
CA VAL A 30 11.22 21.95 -0.68
C VAL A 30 9.70 22.14 -0.59
N ILE A 31 9.01 21.21 0.09
CA ILE A 31 7.55 21.24 0.23
C ILE A 31 7.08 21.96 1.52
N GLY A 32 7.99 22.28 2.41
CA GLY A 32 7.71 22.98 3.66
C GLY A 32 8.95 23.12 4.52
N LYS A 33 8.77 23.75 5.66
CA LYS A 33 9.79 23.89 6.72
C LYS A 33 9.23 23.39 8.03
N THR A 34 10.11 22.85 8.87
CA THR A 34 9.80 22.36 10.21
C THR A 34 9.79 23.50 11.25
N TRP A 35 9.49 23.18 12.51
CA TRP A 35 9.56 24.12 13.63
C TRP A 35 10.98 24.68 13.87
N GLU A 36 12.02 23.89 13.62
CA GLU A 36 13.42 24.31 13.75
C GLU A 36 14.02 24.79 12.40
N ASP A 37 13.15 25.22 11.46
CA ASP A 37 13.49 25.81 10.15
C ASP A 37 14.28 24.87 9.21
N ARG A 38 14.17 23.53 9.38
CA ARG A 38 14.73 22.58 8.41
C ARG A 38 13.79 22.43 7.22
N ASP A 39 14.36 22.35 6.03
CA ASP A 39 13.61 22.04 4.81
C ASP A 39 13.03 20.64 4.90
N ILE A 40 11.76 20.49 4.51
CA ILE A 40 11.15 19.19 4.22
C ILE A 40 11.25 19.01 2.72
N ILE A 41 12.11 18.09 2.28
CA ILE A 41 12.29 17.83 0.86
C ILE A 41 11.46 16.68 0.36
N ILE A 42 11.07 16.79 -0.92
CA ILE A 42 10.56 15.67 -1.71
C ILE A 42 11.44 15.50 -2.94
N VAL A 43 11.66 14.25 -3.31
CA VAL A 43 12.44 13.85 -4.48
C VAL A 43 11.48 13.24 -5.48
N THR A 44 11.32 13.87 -6.63
CA THR A 44 10.59 13.33 -7.78
C THR A 44 11.55 12.54 -8.64
N ILE A 45 11.27 11.28 -8.90
CA ILE A 45 12.09 10.39 -9.74
C ILE A 45 11.22 9.82 -10.85
N SER A 46 11.63 10.03 -12.10
CA SER A 46 10.93 9.57 -13.30
C SER A 46 11.86 9.59 -14.50
N ARG A 47 11.66 8.70 -15.47
CA ARG A 47 12.43 8.74 -16.75
C ARG A 47 12.11 9.97 -17.60
N ASP A 48 10.99 10.63 -17.35
CA ASP A 48 10.59 11.89 -17.99
C ASP A 48 9.94 12.80 -16.93
N LEU A 49 10.75 13.66 -16.33
CA LEU A 49 10.31 14.61 -15.31
C LEU A 49 9.29 15.64 -15.82
N LYS A 50 9.27 15.93 -17.13
CA LYS A 50 8.28 16.86 -17.70
C LYS A 50 6.86 16.30 -17.68
N LYS A 51 6.75 14.97 -17.66
CA LYS A 51 5.49 14.23 -17.60
C LYS A 51 5.29 13.52 -16.25
N ALA A 52 6.06 13.88 -15.22
CA ALA A 52 5.99 13.19 -13.94
C ALA A 52 4.58 13.24 -13.32
N ASP A 53 3.91 14.38 -13.43
CA ASP A 53 2.58 14.60 -12.86
C ASP A 53 1.44 14.01 -13.73
N ASP A 54 1.73 13.64 -14.97
CA ASP A 54 0.81 12.96 -15.89
C ASP A 54 0.81 11.43 -15.73
N LYS A 55 1.76 10.88 -14.98
CA LYS A 55 1.90 9.45 -14.73
C LYS A 55 1.34 9.09 -13.37
N PRO A 56 0.84 7.84 -13.18
CA PRO A 56 0.51 7.35 -11.85
C PRO A 56 1.74 7.40 -10.96
N ALA A 57 1.55 7.72 -9.68
CA ALA A 57 2.67 7.92 -8.78
C ALA A 57 2.61 7.05 -7.53
N LEU A 58 3.79 6.58 -7.13
CA LEU A 58 4.08 6.01 -5.81
C LEU A 58 4.58 7.12 -4.90
N LEU A 59 3.90 7.36 -3.78
CA LEU A 59 4.39 8.21 -2.70
C LEU A 59 5.08 7.34 -1.64
N TYR A 60 6.36 7.60 -1.39
CA TYR A 60 7.11 7.05 -0.28
C TYR A 60 7.26 8.11 0.82
N THR A 61 6.90 7.79 2.05
CA THR A 61 7.12 8.63 3.22
C THR A 61 7.98 7.87 4.22
N GLY A 62 9.14 8.43 4.57
CA GLY A 62 10.06 7.84 5.55
C GLY A 62 10.14 8.66 6.83
N SER A 63 10.45 8.00 7.95
CA SER A 63 10.83 8.59 9.24
C SER A 63 9.89 9.68 9.74
N ILE A 64 8.58 9.43 9.69
CA ILE A 64 7.57 10.29 10.33
C ILE A 64 7.71 10.26 11.85
N HIS A 65 8.08 9.12 12.43
CA HIS A 65 8.51 9.01 13.81
C HIS A 65 10.03 9.10 13.90
N ALA A 66 10.48 9.98 14.76
CA ALA A 66 11.88 10.38 14.90
C ALA A 66 12.87 9.24 15.17
N ARG A 67 12.44 8.23 15.94
CA ARG A 67 13.26 7.06 16.33
C ARG A 67 13.29 5.92 15.32
N GLU A 68 12.55 6.03 14.24
CA GLU A 68 12.40 4.97 13.24
C GLU A 68 13.31 5.26 12.03
N TRP A 69 14.60 4.96 12.21
CA TRP A 69 15.64 5.43 11.29
C TRP A 69 15.67 4.68 9.96
N ILE A 70 15.01 3.52 9.85
CA ILE A 70 14.96 2.76 8.60
C ILE A 70 14.36 3.57 7.44
N GLY A 71 13.37 4.43 7.71
CA GLY A 71 12.70 5.19 6.67
C GLY A 71 13.64 6.06 5.85
N ILE A 72 14.54 6.80 6.49
CA ILE A 72 15.52 7.66 5.79
C ILE A 72 16.65 6.84 5.16
N GLU A 73 17.12 5.77 5.84
CA GLU A 73 18.17 4.91 5.31
C GLU A 73 17.72 4.14 4.07
N LEU A 74 16.48 3.64 4.08
CA LEU A 74 15.92 2.95 2.92
C LEU A 74 15.68 3.92 1.74
N ALA A 75 15.21 5.15 2.01
CA ALA A 75 15.08 6.17 0.98
C ALA A 75 16.42 6.49 0.31
N TYR A 76 17.47 6.64 1.12
CA TYR A 76 18.83 6.87 0.62
C TYR A 76 19.29 5.68 -0.24
N ALA A 77 19.20 4.47 0.29
CA ALA A 77 19.66 3.25 -0.38
C ALA A 77 18.86 2.96 -1.67
N PHE A 78 17.56 3.22 -1.67
CA PHE A 78 16.73 3.06 -2.87
C PHE A 78 17.10 4.11 -3.93
N GLY A 79 17.41 5.35 -3.50
CA GLY A 79 17.96 6.37 -4.39
C GLY A 79 19.30 5.95 -5.03
N GLU A 80 20.23 5.37 -4.25
CA GLU A 80 21.48 4.79 -4.76
C GLU A 80 21.19 3.66 -5.75
N TYR A 81 20.34 2.72 -5.38
CA TYR A 81 19.96 1.60 -6.25
C TYR A 81 19.43 2.09 -7.59
N ILE A 82 18.54 3.08 -7.60
CA ILE A 82 18.01 3.66 -8.84
C ILE A 82 19.13 4.26 -9.69
N LEU A 83 20.04 5.03 -9.09
CA LEU A 83 21.17 5.64 -9.82
C LEU A 83 22.08 4.61 -10.48
N GLU A 84 22.30 3.48 -9.82
CA GLU A 84 23.20 2.43 -10.28
C GLU A 84 22.55 1.47 -11.29
N HIS A 85 21.24 1.25 -11.19
CA HIS A 85 20.58 0.15 -11.90
C HIS A 85 19.53 0.58 -12.92
N ILE A 86 19.13 1.86 -12.97
CA ILE A 86 18.03 2.31 -13.85
C ILE A 86 18.27 1.98 -15.35
N GLU A 87 19.50 1.86 -15.79
CA GLU A 87 19.84 1.52 -17.17
C GLU A 87 19.90 -0.01 -17.40
N TYR A 88 20.06 -0.79 -16.34
CA TYR A 88 20.34 -2.24 -16.44
C TYR A 88 19.23 -3.11 -15.87
N ASP A 89 18.39 -2.58 -14.99
CA ASP A 89 17.22 -3.28 -14.43
C ASP A 89 15.98 -2.99 -15.29
N PRO A 90 15.49 -3.97 -16.08
CA PRO A 90 14.35 -3.75 -16.98
C PRO A 90 13.04 -3.43 -16.23
N ALA A 91 12.84 -4.00 -15.03
CA ALA A 91 11.64 -3.77 -14.23
C ALA A 91 11.62 -2.32 -13.71
N LEU A 92 12.73 -1.87 -13.13
CA LEU A 92 12.90 -0.50 -12.64
C LEU A 92 12.79 0.52 -13.78
N ASN A 93 13.46 0.27 -14.91
CA ASN A 93 13.42 1.14 -16.08
C ASN A 93 11.99 1.29 -16.62
N THR A 94 11.29 0.17 -16.80
CA THR A 94 9.90 0.14 -17.28
C THR A 94 8.98 0.85 -16.30
N ALA A 95 9.14 0.60 -15.00
CA ALA A 95 8.32 1.23 -13.97
C ALA A 95 8.49 2.77 -13.98
N LEU A 96 9.72 3.29 -13.95
CA LEU A 96 9.99 4.73 -13.97
C LEU A 96 9.71 5.40 -15.33
N SER A 97 9.57 4.63 -16.40
CA SER A 97 9.07 5.13 -17.68
C SER A 97 7.57 5.39 -17.66
N ASN A 98 6.80 4.59 -16.91
CA ASN A 98 5.34 4.60 -16.89
C ASN A 98 4.73 5.14 -15.59
N ALA A 99 5.51 5.24 -14.52
CA ALA A 99 5.11 5.79 -13.23
C ALA A 99 6.12 6.82 -12.72
N THR A 100 5.72 7.57 -11.71
CA THR A 100 6.57 8.50 -10.97
C THR A 100 6.74 8.02 -9.53
N LEU A 101 7.95 8.14 -9.01
CA LEU A 101 8.22 7.99 -7.58
C LEU A 101 8.35 9.38 -6.95
N TYR A 102 7.46 9.70 -6.02
CA TYR A 102 7.58 10.81 -5.09
C TYR A 102 8.11 10.28 -3.76
N MET A 103 9.26 10.75 -3.33
CA MET A 103 9.93 10.25 -2.13
C MET A 103 10.18 11.39 -1.15
N VAL A 104 9.58 11.31 0.05
CA VAL A 104 9.91 12.13 1.20
C VAL A 104 10.84 11.31 2.10
N PRO A 105 12.17 11.51 2.02
CA PRO A 105 13.13 10.67 2.74
C PRO A 105 12.95 10.71 4.24
N CYS A 106 12.60 11.88 4.78
CA CYS A 106 12.34 12.09 6.20
C CYS A 106 11.23 13.14 6.36
N ALA A 107 10.08 12.69 6.83
CA ALA A 107 8.94 13.57 7.09
C ALA A 107 9.08 14.39 8.38
N ASN A 108 9.97 13.99 9.29
CA ASN A 108 10.20 14.61 10.60
C ASN A 108 11.69 14.92 10.83
N PRO A 109 12.27 15.88 10.08
CA PRO A 109 13.71 16.16 10.17
C PRO A 109 14.16 16.64 11.55
N ASP A 110 13.38 17.47 12.23
CA ASP A 110 13.73 17.98 13.57
C ASP A 110 13.76 16.84 14.60
N GLY A 111 12.69 16.05 14.64
CA GLY A 111 12.62 14.90 15.52
C GLY A 111 13.71 13.88 15.23
N PHE A 112 13.97 13.59 13.95
CA PHE A 112 15.02 12.66 13.52
C PHE A 112 16.40 13.10 14.00
N GLU A 113 16.80 14.37 13.76
CA GLU A 113 18.09 14.89 14.22
C GLU A 113 18.17 14.91 15.75
N PHE A 114 17.10 15.25 16.44
CA PHE A 114 17.05 15.17 17.90
C PHE A 114 17.19 13.72 18.40
N SER A 115 16.52 12.76 17.76
CA SER A 115 16.67 11.33 18.05
C SER A 115 18.12 10.87 17.83
N ARG A 116 18.73 11.31 16.74
CA ARG A 116 20.09 10.91 16.37
C ARG A 116 21.15 11.48 17.31
N THR A 117 20.98 12.71 17.80
CA THR A 117 22.04 13.44 18.53
C THR A 117 21.83 13.51 20.04
N HIS A 118 20.59 13.51 20.52
CA HIS A 118 20.27 13.75 21.93
C HIS A 118 19.61 12.55 22.60
N PHE A 119 18.41 12.12 22.10
CA PHE A 119 17.62 11.08 22.74
C PHE A 119 17.07 10.09 21.71
N SER A 120 17.73 8.95 21.55
CA SER A 120 17.45 7.98 20.48
C SER A 120 16.02 7.41 20.47
N PHE A 121 15.31 7.42 21.60
CA PHE A 121 13.92 6.97 21.69
C PHE A 121 12.89 8.08 21.47
N TRP A 122 13.30 9.29 21.08
CA TRP A 122 12.39 10.37 20.73
C TRP A 122 11.50 9.98 19.55
N ARG A 123 10.17 10.18 19.67
CA ARG A 123 9.19 9.77 18.65
C ARG A 123 8.59 10.95 17.88
N LYS A 124 8.22 12.03 18.63
CA LYS A 124 7.43 13.17 18.15
C LYS A 124 8.27 14.12 17.30
N ASN A 125 7.63 15.16 16.71
CA ASN A 125 8.37 16.28 16.15
C ASN A 125 8.94 17.19 17.26
N ARG A 126 9.34 18.43 16.92
CA ARG A 126 9.99 19.35 17.88
C ARG A 126 9.17 20.62 18.16
N ARG A 127 7.85 20.58 17.96
CA ARG A 127 6.97 21.69 18.40
C ARG A 127 7.20 22.00 19.86
N HIS A 128 7.34 23.29 20.20
CA HIS A 128 7.29 23.76 21.59
C HIS A 128 5.83 24.01 21.97
N ASN A 129 5.28 23.25 22.90
CA ASN A 129 3.92 23.40 23.38
C ASN A 129 3.82 24.50 24.46
N ALA A 130 2.63 25.08 24.62
CA ALA A 130 2.41 26.21 25.55
C ALA A 130 2.69 25.87 27.04
N ASP A 131 2.63 24.61 27.40
CA ASP A 131 2.90 24.12 28.77
C ASP A 131 4.37 23.75 29.00
N GLY A 132 5.25 24.03 28.05
CA GLY A 132 6.68 23.72 28.11
C GLY A 132 7.05 22.31 27.66
N SER A 133 6.08 21.45 27.34
CA SER A 133 6.34 20.14 26.75
C SER A 133 6.76 20.27 25.28
N TYR A 134 7.28 19.18 24.70
CA TYR A 134 7.69 19.14 23.31
C TYR A 134 6.99 18.07 22.51
N GLY A 135 6.68 18.44 21.26
CA GLY A 135 6.35 17.56 20.16
C GLY A 135 4.91 17.11 20.06
N VAL A 136 4.56 16.75 18.85
CA VAL A 136 3.31 16.13 18.41
C VAL A 136 3.65 14.83 17.70
N ASP A 137 2.86 13.79 17.91
CA ASP A 137 2.91 12.56 17.09
C ASP A 137 2.31 12.88 15.72
N LEU A 138 3.19 13.02 14.72
CA LEU A 138 2.77 13.38 13.37
C LEU A 138 1.80 12.35 12.76
N ASN A 139 1.95 11.07 13.12
CA ASN A 139 1.05 10.02 12.65
C ASN A 139 -0.22 9.87 13.52
N ARG A 140 -0.60 10.96 14.20
CA ARG A 140 -1.89 11.21 14.86
C ARG A 140 -2.48 12.56 14.45
N ASN A 141 -1.77 13.31 13.61
CA ASN A 141 -2.09 14.70 13.27
C ASN A 141 -2.79 14.86 11.90
N PHE A 142 -3.03 13.79 11.15
CA PHE A 142 -3.86 13.84 9.93
C PHE A 142 -5.36 13.87 10.26
N SER A 143 -6.19 14.27 9.27
CA SER A 143 -7.60 14.55 9.51
C SER A 143 -8.49 13.33 9.67
N ILE A 144 -8.16 12.21 9.00
CA ILE A 144 -9.06 11.05 9.00
C ILE A 144 -9.04 10.36 10.36
N GLY A 145 -10.21 10.26 10.97
CA GLY A 145 -10.37 9.69 12.30
C GLY A 145 -9.62 10.47 13.41
N TYR A 146 -9.25 11.72 13.18
CA TYR A 146 -8.55 12.53 14.17
C TYR A 146 -9.25 12.50 15.52
N ALA A 147 -8.49 12.22 16.58
CA ALA A 147 -8.96 12.28 17.96
C ALA A 147 -8.10 13.27 18.75
N ALA A 148 -8.73 14.32 19.23
CA ALA A 148 -8.05 15.33 20.04
C ALA A 148 -7.53 14.71 21.34
N SER A 149 -6.29 15.00 21.69
CA SER A 149 -5.66 14.65 22.97
C SER A 149 -5.35 15.92 23.75
N ARG A 150 -5.44 15.86 25.07
CA ARG A 150 -5.02 16.97 25.96
C ARG A 150 -3.68 16.70 26.64
N ASP A 151 -3.22 15.46 26.60
CA ASP A 151 -1.95 15.05 27.20
C ASP A 151 -0.79 15.33 26.25
N THR A 152 -0.20 16.51 26.35
CA THR A 152 0.93 16.96 25.54
C THR A 152 2.23 16.21 25.83
N TYR A 153 2.34 15.55 27.01
CA TYR A 153 3.48 14.70 27.38
C TYR A 153 3.38 13.30 26.77
N SER A 154 2.20 12.88 26.35
CA SER A 154 2.00 11.58 25.70
C SER A 154 2.84 11.46 24.43
N ASN A 155 3.41 10.28 24.21
CA ASN A 155 4.09 9.95 22.95
C ASN A 155 3.14 9.87 21.75
N VAL A 156 1.83 9.84 21.98
CA VAL A 156 0.77 9.81 20.96
C VAL A 156 -0.09 11.10 20.98
N TYR A 157 0.46 12.21 21.47
CA TYR A 157 -0.22 13.50 21.44
C TYR A 157 -0.47 13.93 19.98
N SER A 158 -1.74 14.13 19.63
CA SER A 158 -2.20 14.39 18.28
C SER A 158 -2.05 15.85 17.80
N GLY A 159 -1.59 16.75 18.67
CA GLY A 159 -1.60 18.19 18.41
C GLY A 159 -2.97 18.83 18.71
N PRO A 160 -3.08 20.17 18.59
CA PRO A 160 -4.30 20.89 18.93
C PRO A 160 -5.43 20.74 17.92
N GLN A 161 -5.11 20.42 16.67
CA GLN A 161 -6.06 20.21 15.57
C GLN A 161 -5.41 19.40 14.45
N PRO A 162 -6.21 18.84 13.54
CA PRO A 162 -5.65 18.17 12.35
C PRO A 162 -4.75 19.11 11.56
N PHE A 163 -3.61 18.59 11.11
CA PHE A 163 -2.62 19.36 10.33
C PHE A 163 -2.12 20.63 11.03
N SER A 164 -2.06 20.60 12.36
CA SER A 164 -1.45 21.69 13.14
C SER A 164 0.06 21.77 12.96
N GLU A 165 0.67 20.69 12.51
CA GLU A 165 2.12 20.60 12.36
C GLU A 165 2.55 20.93 10.92
N PRO A 166 3.63 21.73 10.75
CA PRO A 166 4.10 22.11 9.44
C PRO A 166 4.47 20.91 8.58
N GLU A 167 4.96 19.82 9.18
CA GLU A 167 5.33 18.58 8.52
C GLU A 167 4.10 17.91 7.89
N THR A 168 3.04 17.71 8.65
CA THR A 168 1.81 17.07 8.14
C THR A 168 1.05 17.99 7.19
N LEU A 169 1.12 19.31 7.39
CA LEU A 169 0.55 20.29 6.47
C LEU A 169 1.26 20.27 5.11
N ALA A 170 2.59 20.16 5.09
CA ALA A 170 3.38 20.03 3.87
C ALA A 170 3.01 18.77 3.09
N LEU A 171 2.94 17.61 3.77
CA LEU A 171 2.53 16.34 3.17
C LEU A 171 1.10 16.39 2.63
N LYS A 172 0.17 16.99 3.38
CA LYS A 172 -1.22 17.21 2.93
C LYS A 172 -1.27 18.04 1.65
N ASN A 173 -0.61 19.20 1.64
CA ASN A 173 -0.66 20.11 0.51
C ASN A 173 -0.05 19.46 -0.73
N PHE A 174 1.05 18.74 -0.58
CA PHE A 174 1.66 17.97 -1.66
C PHE A 174 0.69 16.91 -2.21
N ALA A 175 0.09 16.09 -1.34
CA ALA A 175 -0.82 15.04 -1.79
C ALA A 175 -2.08 15.59 -2.49
N LEU A 176 -2.60 16.73 -2.03
CA LEU A 176 -3.76 17.38 -2.66
C LEU A 176 -3.42 18.00 -4.03
N SER A 177 -2.18 18.48 -4.21
CA SER A 177 -1.73 19.03 -5.49
C SER A 177 -1.27 17.96 -6.49
N HIS A 178 -1.11 16.71 -6.06
CA HIS A 178 -0.67 15.59 -6.90
C HIS A 178 -1.71 14.44 -6.90
N PRO A 179 -2.86 14.64 -7.60
CA PRO A 179 -3.93 13.64 -7.64
C PRO A 179 -3.55 12.36 -8.36
N ASN A 180 -2.40 12.30 -9.02
CA ASN A 180 -1.83 11.13 -9.66
C ASN A 180 -1.23 10.11 -8.67
N ILE A 181 -1.12 10.42 -7.37
CA ILE A 181 -0.67 9.46 -6.35
C ILE A 181 -1.67 8.32 -6.26
N SER A 182 -1.27 7.14 -6.71
CA SER A 182 -2.11 5.92 -6.78
C SER A 182 -1.75 4.90 -5.72
N ILE A 183 -0.49 4.88 -5.25
CA ILE A 183 -0.04 4.09 -4.11
C ILE A 183 0.70 5.02 -3.13
N ALA A 184 0.49 4.81 -1.82
CA ALA A 184 1.22 5.51 -0.77
C ALA A 184 1.78 4.52 0.26
N LEU A 185 3.08 4.57 0.48
CA LEU A 185 3.80 3.72 1.43
C LEU A 185 4.39 4.58 2.54
N ASP A 186 4.00 4.29 3.78
CA ASP A 186 4.50 4.95 4.99
C ASP A 186 5.41 3.98 5.74
N TYR A 187 6.72 4.23 5.71
CA TYR A 187 7.75 3.36 6.27
C TYR A 187 8.07 3.70 7.70
N HIS A 188 7.84 2.72 8.56
CA HIS A 188 7.98 2.72 10.00
C HIS A 188 8.90 1.62 10.50
N SER A 189 9.14 1.59 11.78
CA SER A 189 9.61 0.45 12.57
C SER A 189 8.99 0.51 13.97
N GLN A 190 8.57 -0.62 14.54
CA GLN A 190 8.98 -1.99 14.26
C GLN A 190 7.77 -2.93 14.22
N GLY A 191 7.94 -4.13 13.58
CA GLY A 191 6.89 -5.15 13.66
C GLY A 191 7.04 -6.33 12.71
N ASN A 192 7.81 -6.22 11.62
CA ASN A 192 7.77 -7.17 10.49
C ASN A 192 6.31 -7.37 10.01
N VAL A 193 5.61 -6.27 9.78
CA VAL A 193 4.19 -6.31 9.43
C VAL A 193 3.85 -5.18 8.44
N ILE A 194 2.89 -5.46 7.56
CA ILE A 194 2.33 -4.48 6.63
C ILE A 194 0.85 -4.29 6.99
N PHE A 195 0.46 -3.03 7.21
CA PHE A 195 -0.89 -2.64 7.54
C PHE A 195 -1.54 -1.94 6.35
N PRO A 196 -2.47 -2.58 5.62
CA PRO A 196 -3.32 -1.91 4.66
C PRO A 196 -4.21 -0.86 5.33
N ALA A 197 -4.57 0.19 4.60
CA ALA A 197 -5.52 1.18 5.06
C ALA A 197 -6.90 0.56 5.35
N HIS A 198 -7.61 1.17 6.29
CA HIS A 198 -8.97 0.78 6.66
C HIS A 198 -9.95 1.90 6.35
N ASN A 199 -11.16 1.53 5.99
CA ASN A 199 -12.24 2.49 5.90
C ASN A 199 -12.75 2.84 7.31
N PHE A 200 -12.60 4.10 7.72
CA PHE A 200 -13.06 4.60 9.02
C PHE A 200 -14.59 4.57 9.20
N LYS A 201 -15.34 4.50 8.12
CA LYS A 201 -16.81 4.47 8.14
C LYS A 201 -17.37 3.07 8.23
N HIS A 202 -16.54 2.05 8.39
CA HIS A 202 -16.94 0.63 8.40
C HIS A 202 -17.71 0.16 7.16
N GLU A 203 -17.72 0.94 6.10
CA GLU A 203 -18.18 0.50 4.80
C GLU A 203 -17.16 -0.51 4.26
N ASP A 204 -17.61 -1.57 3.64
CA ASP A 204 -16.74 -2.53 2.98
C ASP A 204 -15.81 -1.78 2.04
N ALA A 205 -14.52 -1.82 2.34
CA ALA A 205 -13.54 -1.13 1.52
C ALA A 205 -13.57 -1.80 0.14
N VAL A 206 -14.02 -1.06 -0.86
CA VAL A 206 -14.12 -1.55 -2.24
C VAL A 206 -12.75 -2.07 -2.72
N ASP A 207 -11.69 -1.49 -2.19
CA ASP A 207 -10.30 -1.78 -2.54
C ASP A 207 -9.62 -2.80 -1.60
N ALA A 208 -10.37 -3.49 -0.73
CA ALA A 208 -9.78 -4.40 0.26
C ALA A 208 -8.94 -5.51 -0.39
N VAL A 209 -9.38 -6.06 -1.51
CA VAL A 209 -8.65 -7.10 -2.25
C VAL A 209 -7.35 -6.53 -2.82
N ASP A 210 -7.40 -5.35 -3.40
CA ASP A 210 -6.24 -4.68 -4.00
C ASP A 210 -5.22 -4.30 -2.94
N LEU A 211 -5.65 -3.69 -1.83
CA LEU A 211 -4.81 -3.35 -0.69
C LEU A 211 -4.10 -4.57 -0.10
N ASN A 212 -4.86 -5.65 0.13
CA ASN A 212 -4.32 -6.88 0.69
C ASN A 212 -3.40 -7.60 -0.31
N THR A 213 -3.71 -7.56 -1.61
CA THR A 213 -2.87 -8.13 -2.67
C THR A 213 -1.54 -7.38 -2.77
N LEU A 214 -1.56 -6.05 -2.76
CA LEU A 214 -0.34 -5.24 -2.76
C LEU A 214 0.53 -5.57 -1.54
N ALA A 215 -0.05 -5.57 -0.34
CA ALA A 215 0.67 -5.85 0.90
C ALA A 215 1.25 -7.29 0.94
N ALA A 216 0.46 -8.29 0.54
CA ALA A 216 0.89 -9.69 0.54
C ALA A 216 2.01 -9.95 -0.48
N ASN A 217 1.94 -9.35 -1.66
CA ASN A 217 2.99 -9.50 -2.66
C ASN A 217 4.26 -8.73 -2.29
N MET A 218 4.17 -7.56 -1.66
CA MET A 218 5.34 -6.90 -1.07
C MET A 218 6.00 -7.78 0.00
N SER A 219 5.23 -8.41 0.88
CA SER A 219 5.75 -9.38 1.87
C SER A 219 6.43 -10.58 1.18
N GLU A 220 5.88 -11.05 0.07
CA GLU A 220 6.49 -12.15 -0.71
C GLU A 220 7.81 -11.73 -1.35
N GLU A 221 7.94 -10.50 -1.88
CA GLU A 221 9.22 -9.99 -2.39
C GLU A 221 10.28 -9.92 -1.28
N ILE A 222 9.92 -9.47 -0.08
CA ILE A 222 10.80 -9.48 1.10
C ILE A 222 11.24 -10.91 1.43
N ARG A 223 10.28 -11.85 1.48
CA ARG A 223 10.53 -13.25 1.82
C ARG A 223 11.48 -13.93 0.83
N LYS A 224 11.40 -13.62 -0.46
CA LYS A 224 12.31 -14.15 -1.49
C LYS A 224 13.77 -13.80 -1.23
N VAL A 225 14.04 -12.64 -0.62
CA VAL A 225 15.42 -12.17 -0.35
C VAL A 225 15.96 -12.74 0.94
N SER A 226 15.22 -12.64 2.04
CA SER A 226 15.73 -12.92 3.39
C SER A 226 15.09 -14.14 4.05
N GLY A 227 14.03 -14.70 3.45
CA GLY A 227 13.19 -15.72 4.10
C GLY A 227 12.28 -15.17 5.20
N ARG A 228 12.34 -13.87 5.50
CA ARG A 228 11.55 -13.22 6.55
C ARG A 228 10.11 -13.02 6.07
N GLU A 229 9.18 -13.43 6.89
CA GLU A 229 7.76 -13.20 6.64
C GLU A 229 7.31 -11.91 7.32
N TYR A 230 6.70 -11.02 6.54
CA TYR A 230 5.98 -9.86 7.04
C TYR A 230 4.49 -10.21 7.12
N GLY A 231 3.93 -10.16 8.33
CA GLY A 231 2.50 -10.36 8.50
C GLY A 231 1.71 -9.27 7.78
N VAL A 232 0.63 -9.65 7.09
CA VAL A 232 -0.33 -8.67 6.57
C VAL A 232 -1.49 -8.58 7.54
N HIS A 233 -1.63 -7.42 8.18
CA HIS A 233 -2.68 -7.21 9.16
C HIS A 233 -3.96 -6.72 8.48
N MET A 234 -4.88 -7.62 8.27
CA MET A 234 -6.12 -7.40 7.51
C MET A 234 -7.28 -6.87 8.34
N GLY A 235 -7.00 -6.00 9.30
CA GLY A 235 -8.02 -5.19 9.95
C GLY A 235 -9.26 -5.91 10.47
N LYS A 236 -9.12 -7.08 11.09
CA LYS A 236 -10.26 -7.67 11.81
C LYS A 236 -10.50 -6.87 13.10
N PRO A 237 -11.73 -6.45 13.38
CA PRO A 237 -12.07 -5.89 14.69
C PRO A 237 -11.68 -6.87 15.80
N PRO A 238 -11.18 -6.43 16.97
CA PRO A 238 -11.15 -5.03 17.39
C PRO A 238 -9.79 -4.35 17.17
N VAL A 239 -9.37 -4.19 15.96
CA VAL A 239 -8.19 -3.36 15.70
C VAL A 239 -8.58 -1.94 16.09
N ARG A 240 -7.90 -1.37 17.08
CA ARG A 240 -8.02 0.05 17.34
C ARG A 240 -7.64 0.78 16.07
N LEU A 241 -8.62 1.37 15.42
CA LEU A 241 -8.38 2.27 14.30
C LEU A 241 -7.36 3.31 14.77
N ILE A 242 -6.24 3.41 14.06
CA ILE A 242 -5.23 4.41 14.39
C ILE A 242 -5.78 5.74 13.92
N SER A 243 -6.18 6.58 14.87
CA SER A 243 -6.73 7.90 14.58
C SER A 243 -5.67 8.84 14.01
N GLY A 244 -6.01 9.62 12.99
CA GLY A 244 -5.16 10.68 12.43
C GLY A 244 -3.88 10.19 11.79
N SER A 245 -3.88 9.01 11.15
CA SER A 245 -2.71 8.48 10.45
C SER A 245 -2.61 8.97 9.00
N GLY A 246 -1.38 9.07 8.49
CA GLY A 246 -1.11 9.42 7.09
C GLY A 246 -1.68 8.40 6.12
N ARG A 247 -1.57 7.11 6.44
CA ARG A 247 -2.11 6.02 5.65
C ARG A 247 -3.61 6.20 5.33
N GLU A 248 -4.43 6.46 6.35
CA GLU A 248 -5.87 6.66 6.19
C GLU A 248 -6.19 7.94 5.40
N PHE A 249 -5.37 8.98 5.58
CA PHE A 249 -5.51 10.21 4.82
C PHE A 249 -5.25 9.99 3.33
N TYR A 250 -4.14 9.34 2.96
CA TYR A 250 -3.83 9.04 1.55
C TYR A 250 -4.87 8.12 0.92
N TYR A 251 -5.37 7.14 1.68
CA TYR A 251 -6.45 6.28 1.22
C TYR A 251 -7.74 7.07 0.96
N SER A 252 -8.07 8.04 1.79
CA SER A 252 -9.24 8.92 1.57
C SER A 252 -9.14 9.77 0.31
N LEU A 253 -7.92 9.97 -0.21
CA LEU A 253 -7.65 10.63 -1.50
C LEU A 253 -7.66 9.62 -2.69
N GLY A 254 -7.94 8.34 -2.44
CA GLY A 254 -8.05 7.28 -3.44
C GLY A 254 -6.76 6.53 -3.74
N ALA A 255 -5.68 6.74 -2.98
CA ALA A 255 -4.47 5.93 -3.12
C ALA A 255 -4.60 4.60 -2.35
N LEU A 256 -4.05 3.51 -2.89
CA LEU A 256 -3.82 2.30 -2.11
C LEU A 256 -2.71 2.58 -1.09
N ALA A 257 -3.06 2.71 0.17
CA ALA A 257 -2.14 3.16 1.20
C ALA A 257 -1.78 2.05 2.20
N LEU A 258 -0.49 1.90 2.46
CA LEU A 258 0.06 0.90 3.38
C LEU A 258 1.01 1.56 4.39
N THR A 259 0.99 1.07 5.63
CA THR A 259 2.07 1.28 6.60
C THR A 259 2.93 0.02 6.65
N VAL A 260 4.25 0.18 6.49
CA VAL A 260 5.22 -0.92 6.51
C VAL A 260 6.08 -0.78 7.78
N GLU A 261 5.94 -1.70 8.72
CA GLU A 261 6.68 -1.75 9.99
C GLU A 261 7.89 -2.69 9.86
N VAL A 262 9.06 -2.11 9.66
CA VAL A 262 10.29 -2.83 9.34
C VAL A 262 11.00 -3.32 10.59
N GLY A 263 11.43 -4.58 10.57
CA GLY A 263 12.32 -5.15 11.59
C GLY A 263 11.69 -5.32 12.97
N THR A 264 12.53 -5.60 13.95
CA THR A 264 12.11 -5.86 15.34
C THR A 264 12.59 -4.80 16.34
N ARG A 265 13.23 -3.72 15.83
CA ARG A 265 13.75 -2.62 16.63
C ARG A 265 13.54 -1.28 15.92
N ASN A 266 13.26 -0.22 16.69
CA ASN A 266 13.15 1.14 16.11
C ASN A 266 14.46 1.59 15.46
N ILE A 267 15.60 1.23 16.05
CA ILE A 267 16.94 1.46 15.52
C ILE A 267 17.64 0.11 15.48
N SER A 268 17.78 -0.45 14.30
CA SER A 268 18.46 -1.72 14.07
C SER A 268 19.98 -1.57 14.21
N ASP A 269 20.69 -2.66 14.40
CA ASP A 269 22.15 -2.65 14.24
C ASP A 269 22.49 -2.43 12.77
N TYR A 270 23.40 -1.47 12.49
CA TYR A 270 23.66 -1.04 11.11
C TYR A 270 24.28 -2.14 10.26
N ILE A 271 25.33 -2.78 10.77
CA ILE A 271 26.14 -3.74 9.98
C ILE A 271 25.35 -5.02 9.68
N GLY A 272 24.61 -5.55 10.63
CA GLY A 272 23.88 -6.79 10.45
C GLY A 272 22.45 -6.52 9.90
N ASN A 273 21.62 -5.94 10.74
CA ASN A 273 20.18 -5.91 10.50
C ASN A 273 19.74 -4.81 9.52
N MET A 274 20.38 -3.62 9.55
CA MET A 274 19.95 -2.51 8.67
C MET A 274 20.23 -2.83 7.21
N THR A 275 21.42 -3.36 6.91
CA THR A 275 21.78 -3.76 5.54
C THR A 275 20.87 -4.86 5.02
N GLU A 276 20.51 -5.81 5.87
CA GLU A 276 19.56 -6.87 5.52
C GLU A 276 18.18 -6.29 5.22
N HIS A 277 17.67 -5.38 6.07
CA HIS A 277 16.39 -4.72 5.84
C HIS A 277 16.39 -3.89 4.56
N ILE A 278 17.46 -3.18 4.24
CA ILE A 278 17.59 -2.47 2.97
C ILE A 278 17.49 -3.43 1.80
N ASN A 279 18.26 -4.52 1.83
CA ASN A 279 18.30 -5.49 0.74
C ASN A 279 16.94 -6.17 0.49
N GLU A 280 16.19 -6.48 1.55
CA GLU A 280 14.88 -7.13 1.41
C GLU A 280 13.78 -6.16 0.96
N HIS A 281 13.89 -4.85 1.30
CA HIS A 281 12.84 -3.88 0.96
C HIS A 281 13.01 -3.22 -0.42
N VAL A 282 14.21 -3.18 -1.00
CA VAL A 282 14.41 -2.63 -2.34
C VAL A 282 13.58 -3.36 -3.40
N PRO A 283 13.56 -4.71 -3.49
CA PRO A 283 12.68 -5.42 -4.42
C PRO A 283 11.19 -5.18 -4.16
N ALA A 284 10.77 -5.09 -2.89
CA ALA A 284 9.39 -4.78 -2.55
C ALA A 284 8.96 -3.36 -3.00
N LEU A 285 9.87 -2.38 -2.94
CA LEU A 285 9.66 -1.03 -3.47
C LEU A 285 9.57 -1.02 -5.00
N ILE A 286 10.42 -1.79 -5.68
CA ILE A 286 10.36 -1.95 -7.15
C ILE A 286 9.02 -2.59 -7.53
N TYR A 287 8.60 -3.65 -6.83
CA TYR A 287 7.30 -4.28 -7.03
C TYR A 287 6.15 -3.27 -6.88
N ALA A 288 6.13 -2.49 -5.79
CA ALA A 288 5.10 -1.47 -5.57
C ALA A 288 5.10 -0.40 -6.66
N LEU A 289 6.28 0.01 -7.15
CA LEU A 289 6.41 0.97 -8.23
C LEU A 289 5.88 0.41 -9.58
N VAL A 290 6.12 -0.88 -9.86
CA VAL A 290 5.54 -1.57 -11.03
C VAL A 290 4.02 -1.63 -10.91
N GLU A 291 3.50 -2.01 -9.73
CA GLU A 291 2.05 -2.09 -9.50
C GLU A 291 1.35 -0.72 -9.54
N THR A 292 2.08 0.38 -9.33
CA THR A 292 1.53 1.73 -9.42
C THR A 292 0.89 2.01 -10.79
N VAL A 293 1.45 1.45 -11.86
CA VAL A 293 0.89 1.58 -13.22
C VAL A 293 -0.47 0.89 -13.33
N ASN A 294 -0.65 -0.23 -12.63
CA ASN A 294 -1.92 -0.99 -12.63
C ASN A 294 -3.03 -0.26 -11.86
N TYR A 295 -2.65 0.53 -10.85
CA TYR A 295 -3.58 1.29 -10.01
C TYR A 295 -3.69 2.77 -10.37
N ASP A 296 -3.42 3.12 -11.65
CA ASP A 296 -3.61 4.49 -12.14
C ASP A 296 -5.07 4.92 -11.97
N LYS A 297 -5.35 5.63 -10.87
CA LYS A 297 -6.71 6.08 -10.54
C LYS A 297 -7.26 7.13 -11.51
N GLN A 298 -6.42 7.78 -12.30
CA GLN A 298 -6.85 8.74 -13.33
C GLN A 298 -7.28 8.03 -14.63
N LYS A 299 -6.75 6.84 -14.85
CA LYS A 299 -7.03 5.99 -16.02
C LYS A 299 -7.60 4.63 -15.60
N ALA A 300 -8.07 4.52 -14.34
CA ALA A 300 -8.59 3.29 -13.80
C ALA A 300 -9.68 2.73 -14.72
N PHE A 301 -9.44 1.54 -15.24
CA PHE A 301 -10.47 0.79 -15.93
C PHE A 301 -11.58 0.44 -14.93
N ASN A 302 -12.80 0.37 -15.42
CA ASN A 302 -13.92 -0.03 -14.61
C ASN A 302 -13.63 -1.39 -13.96
N ARG A 303 -14.06 -1.56 -12.73
CA ARG A 303 -14.10 -2.89 -12.10
C ARG A 303 -15.02 -3.80 -12.88
N VAL A 304 -14.72 -5.09 -12.84
CA VAL A 304 -15.68 -6.11 -13.26
C VAL A 304 -16.88 -6.05 -12.30
N GLU A 305 -18.08 -5.95 -12.84
CA GLU A 305 -19.33 -5.83 -12.09
C GLU A 305 -20.12 -7.17 -12.11
N ASN A 306 -21.03 -7.33 -11.17
CA ASN A 306 -21.96 -8.48 -11.07
C ASN A 306 -21.23 -9.84 -11.15
N PHE A 307 -20.01 -9.91 -10.60
CA PHE A 307 -19.23 -11.16 -10.53
C PHE A 307 -19.96 -12.17 -9.66
N SER A 308 -20.34 -13.29 -10.26
CA SER A 308 -21.19 -14.29 -9.63
C SER A 308 -20.85 -15.71 -10.10
N ALA A 309 -21.30 -16.71 -9.33
CA ALA A 309 -21.15 -18.11 -9.64
C ALA A 309 -22.51 -18.75 -9.89
N HIS A 310 -22.57 -19.54 -10.93
CA HIS A 310 -23.78 -20.27 -11.34
C HIS A 310 -23.45 -21.75 -11.60
N LYS A 311 -24.49 -22.58 -11.70
CA LYS A 311 -24.36 -24.01 -12.07
C LYS A 311 -23.26 -24.75 -11.32
N ILE A 312 -23.31 -24.66 -9.99
CA ILE A 312 -22.37 -25.34 -9.12
C ILE A 312 -22.67 -26.83 -9.11
N SER A 313 -21.63 -27.64 -9.37
CA SER A 313 -21.68 -29.12 -9.28
C SER A 313 -20.65 -29.65 -8.28
N ILE A 314 -20.44 -30.94 -8.25
CA ILE A 314 -19.46 -31.62 -7.41
C ILE A 314 -18.00 -31.27 -7.81
N SER A 315 -17.78 -30.93 -9.10
CA SER A 315 -16.44 -30.74 -9.67
C SER A 315 -16.33 -29.55 -10.61
N ARG A 316 -17.36 -28.73 -10.70
CA ARG A 316 -17.44 -27.61 -11.65
C ARG A 316 -18.20 -26.42 -11.08
N VAL A 317 -17.70 -25.22 -11.39
CA VAL A 317 -18.35 -23.93 -11.13
C VAL A 317 -18.34 -23.13 -12.42
N GLU A 318 -19.46 -22.54 -12.78
CA GLU A 318 -19.59 -21.59 -13.88
C GLU A 318 -19.66 -20.16 -13.30
N LEU A 319 -18.73 -19.32 -13.72
CA LEU A 319 -18.60 -17.92 -13.32
C LEU A 319 -19.12 -17.01 -14.43
N SER A 320 -19.75 -15.90 -14.05
CA SER A 320 -20.18 -14.86 -14.98
C SER A 320 -20.00 -13.47 -14.39
N TRP A 321 -19.91 -12.46 -15.25
CA TRP A 321 -19.73 -11.07 -14.86
C TRP A 321 -20.17 -10.10 -15.96
N GLU A 322 -20.24 -8.84 -15.59
CA GLU A 322 -20.48 -7.73 -16.50
C GLU A 322 -19.23 -6.87 -16.64
N TYR A 323 -19.00 -6.38 -17.85
CA TYR A 323 -17.94 -5.45 -18.20
C TYR A 323 -18.31 -4.78 -19.54
N PRO A 324 -17.93 -3.52 -19.78
CA PRO A 324 -18.12 -2.89 -21.10
C PRO A 324 -17.63 -3.78 -22.25
N ASN A 325 -18.29 -3.70 -23.40
CA ASN A 325 -17.85 -4.44 -24.59
C ASN A 325 -16.65 -3.72 -25.21
N ASP A 326 -15.47 -4.11 -24.82
CA ASP A 326 -14.21 -3.61 -25.35
C ASP A 326 -13.34 -4.78 -25.79
N PRO A 327 -13.00 -4.90 -27.10
CA PRO A 327 -12.19 -6.01 -27.62
C PRO A 327 -10.75 -5.97 -27.12
N ASP A 328 -10.30 -4.86 -26.56
CA ASP A 328 -8.93 -4.71 -26.08
C ASP A 328 -8.72 -5.29 -24.68
N PHE A 329 -9.76 -5.82 -24.04
CA PHE A 329 -9.66 -6.44 -22.75
C PHE A 329 -9.76 -7.97 -22.80
N TYR A 330 -9.11 -8.60 -21.80
CA TYR A 330 -9.35 -9.97 -21.38
C TYR A 330 -9.43 -10.00 -19.85
N PHE A 331 -9.82 -11.15 -19.27
CA PHE A 331 -10.03 -11.29 -17.84
C PHE A 331 -9.08 -12.32 -17.26
N GLU A 332 -8.50 -12.04 -16.13
CA GLU A 332 -7.74 -12.97 -15.30
C GLU A 332 -8.62 -13.46 -14.16
N ILE A 333 -8.75 -14.79 -14.04
CA ILE A 333 -9.51 -15.45 -13.00
C ILE A 333 -8.54 -16.09 -12.01
N TYR A 334 -8.76 -15.85 -10.73
CA TYR A 334 -7.94 -16.36 -9.64
C TYR A 334 -8.81 -17.20 -8.71
N ARG A 335 -8.23 -18.27 -8.14
CA ARG A 335 -8.92 -19.17 -7.24
C ARG A 335 -8.03 -19.57 -6.07
N SER A 336 -8.64 -19.71 -4.88
CA SER A 336 -8.04 -20.36 -3.74
C SER A 336 -9.03 -21.33 -3.10
N SER A 337 -8.53 -22.48 -2.65
CA SER A 337 -9.29 -23.45 -1.82
C SER A 337 -9.22 -23.10 -0.32
N LYS A 338 -8.47 -22.07 0.04
CA LYS A 338 -8.40 -21.50 1.40
C LYS A 338 -9.14 -20.17 1.40
N GLU A 339 -9.71 -19.80 2.53
CA GLU A 339 -10.23 -18.45 2.69
C GLU A 339 -9.03 -17.49 2.71
N ILE A 340 -8.90 -16.70 1.64
CA ILE A 340 -7.88 -15.67 1.49
C ILE A 340 -8.54 -14.34 1.16
N SER A 341 -7.85 -13.26 1.49
CA SER A 341 -8.29 -11.89 1.25
C SER A 341 -7.45 -11.19 0.18
N HIS A 342 -6.53 -11.92 -0.47
CA HIS A 342 -5.60 -11.41 -1.46
C HIS A 342 -5.35 -12.43 -2.57
N CYS A 343 -4.76 -11.97 -3.67
CA CYS A 343 -4.37 -12.80 -4.81
C CYS A 343 -2.85 -12.81 -5.00
N GLN A 344 -2.33 -13.96 -5.34
CA GLN A 344 -0.96 -14.12 -5.85
C GLN A 344 -1.03 -14.59 -7.31
N ALA A 345 0.04 -14.37 -8.06
CA ALA A 345 0.11 -14.84 -9.45
C ALA A 345 -0.14 -16.35 -9.57
N SER A 346 0.31 -17.13 -8.58
CA SER A 346 0.09 -18.58 -8.49
C SER A 346 -1.38 -18.98 -8.32
N ASN A 347 -2.26 -18.06 -7.93
CA ASN A 347 -3.70 -18.29 -7.82
C ASN A 347 -4.44 -18.14 -9.16
N CYS A 348 -3.79 -17.63 -10.22
CA CYS A 348 -4.41 -17.50 -11.53
C CYS A 348 -4.70 -18.87 -12.12
N VAL A 349 -5.98 -19.17 -12.32
CA VAL A 349 -6.45 -20.47 -12.86
C VAL A 349 -6.82 -20.38 -14.33
N GLY A 350 -6.88 -19.18 -14.89
CA GLY A 350 -7.13 -19.02 -16.33
C GLY A 350 -7.38 -17.58 -16.74
N THR A 351 -7.39 -17.42 -18.07
CA THR A 351 -7.74 -16.16 -18.71
C THR A 351 -8.81 -16.39 -19.77
N THR A 352 -9.67 -15.41 -20.00
CA THR A 352 -10.70 -15.49 -21.03
C THR A 352 -11.05 -14.10 -21.60
N LYS A 353 -11.53 -14.10 -22.85
CA LYS A 353 -12.13 -12.89 -23.48
C LYS A 353 -13.65 -12.86 -23.33
N ALA A 354 -14.25 -13.99 -22.97
CA ALA A 354 -15.68 -14.08 -22.70
C ALA A 354 -16.00 -13.49 -21.32
N LYS A 355 -17.25 -13.15 -21.09
CA LYS A 355 -17.77 -12.69 -19.80
C LYS A 355 -18.24 -13.86 -18.92
N THR A 356 -17.75 -15.03 -19.22
CA THR A 356 -18.01 -16.28 -18.48
C THR A 356 -16.73 -17.10 -18.44
N TYR A 357 -16.61 -17.91 -17.37
CA TYR A 357 -15.53 -18.86 -17.21
C TYR A 357 -16.03 -20.14 -16.55
N ILE A 358 -15.55 -21.28 -17.02
CA ILE A 358 -15.91 -22.57 -16.45
C ILE A 358 -14.67 -23.12 -15.76
N ASP A 359 -14.77 -23.29 -14.46
CA ASP A 359 -13.73 -23.92 -13.65
C ASP A 359 -14.10 -25.37 -13.38
N ASN A 360 -13.26 -26.28 -13.84
CA ASN A 360 -13.46 -27.73 -13.79
C ASN A 360 -12.44 -28.39 -12.86
N HIS A 361 -12.64 -29.71 -12.63
CA HIS A 361 -11.75 -30.55 -11.82
C HIS A 361 -11.60 -30.06 -10.37
N LEU A 362 -12.68 -29.53 -9.83
CA LEU A 362 -12.77 -29.11 -8.44
C LEU A 362 -13.03 -30.31 -7.54
N SER A 363 -12.61 -30.23 -6.29
CA SER A 363 -12.91 -31.24 -5.26
C SER A 363 -14.35 -31.09 -4.77
N PRO A 364 -15.08 -32.16 -4.52
CA PRO A 364 -16.42 -32.12 -3.90
C PRO A 364 -16.38 -31.49 -2.51
N SER A 365 -17.51 -30.93 -2.07
CA SER A 365 -17.71 -30.37 -0.72
C SER A 365 -16.64 -29.36 -0.30
N THR A 366 -15.99 -28.68 -1.26
CA THR A 366 -14.87 -27.79 -1.03
C THR A 366 -15.26 -26.35 -1.30
N SER A 367 -14.88 -25.45 -0.41
CA SER A 367 -15.07 -24.01 -0.59
C SER A 367 -13.92 -23.42 -1.41
N TYR A 368 -14.28 -22.64 -2.42
CA TYR A 368 -13.33 -21.92 -3.27
C TYR A 368 -13.66 -20.43 -3.27
N THR A 369 -12.63 -19.60 -3.07
CA THR A 369 -12.74 -18.15 -3.21
C THR A 369 -12.19 -17.75 -4.57
N TYR A 370 -12.99 -17.00 -5.32
CA TYR A 370 -12.64 -16.48 -6.65
C TYR A 370 -12.47 -14.98 -6.63
N PHE A 371 -11.54 -14.53 -7.48
CA PHE A 371 -11.27 -13.14 -7.75
C PHE A 371 -11.14 -12.95 -9.25
N ILE A 372 -11.48 -11.78 -9.75
CA ILE A 372 -11.41 -11.44 -11.17
C ILE A 372 -10.99 -9.99 -11.37
N ARG A 373 -10.23 -9.75 -12.43
CA ARG A 373 -9.94 -8.41 -12.94
C ARG A 373 -9.84 -8.39 -14.45
N ALA A 374 -10.08 -7.24 -15.05
CA ALA A 374 -9.85 -7.00 -16.47
C ALA A 374 -8.38 -6.59 -16.71
N VAL A 375 -7.85 -6.94 -17.88
CA VAL A 375 -6.49 -6.60 -18.31
C VAL A 375 -6.55 -6.04 -19.73
N CYS A 376 -5.96 -4.88 -19.93
CA CYS A 376 -5.82 -4.29 -21.26
C CYS A 376 -4.72 -5.01 -22.04
N LYS A 377 -5.02 -5.45 -23.27
CA LYS A 377 -4.06 -6.19 -24.11
C LYS A 377 -2.92 -5.33 -24.61
N THR A 378 -3.19 -4.05 -24.84
CA THR A 378 -2.25 -3.15 -25.51
C THR A 378 -1.11 -2.73 -24.57
N ASN A 379 -1.40 -2.47 -23.28
CA ASN A 379 -0.43 -1.95 -22.32
C ASN A 379 -0.29 -2.82 -21.06
N HIS A 380 -1.04 -3.92 -20.97
CA HIS A 380 -1.06 -4.85 -19.83
C HIS A 380 -1.51 -4.23 -18.49
N VAL A 381 -2.07 -3.03 -18.50
CA VAL A 381 -2.64 -2.39 -17.30
C VAL A 381 -3.87 -3.18 -16.87
N LYS A 382 -3.99 -3.37 -15.57
CA LYS A 382 -5.02 -4.20 -14.94
C LYS A 382 -6.04 -3.32 -14.23
N SER A 383 -7.31 -3.71 -14.27
CA SER A 383 -8.32 -3.08 -13.43
C SER A 383 -8.11 -3.44 -11.96
N PRO A 384 -8.64 -2.66 -11.02
CA PRO A 384 -8.85 -3.14 -9.67
C PRO A 384 -9.67 -4.44 -9.66
N PHE A 385 -9.49 -5.27 -8.62
CA PHE A 385 -10.25 -6.50 -8.48
C PHE A 385 -11.74 -6.22 -8.23
N ALA A 386 -12.60 -7.06 -8.77
CA ALA A 386 -14.01 -7.14 -8.35
C ALA A 386 -14.11 -7.62 -6.90
N GLN A 387 -15.28 -7.44 -6.29
CA GLN A 387 -15.59 -8.05 -5.00
C GLN A 387 -15.42 -9.57 -5.11
N LYS A 388 -14.68 -10.17 -4.17
CA LYS A 388 -14.48 -11.62 -4.13
C LYS A 388 -15.78 -12.37 -3.91
N ILE A 389 -15.89 -13.56 -4.47
CA ILE A 389 -17.00 -14.48 -4.20
C ILE A 389 -16.46 -15.79 -3.64
N THR A 390 -17.20 -16.39 -2.72
CA THR A 390 -16.88 -17.72 -2.17
C THR A 390 -18.01 -18.69 -2.49
N VAL A 391 -17.66 -19.83 -3.07
CA VAL A 391 -18.59 -20.88 -3.51
C VAL A 391 -18.16 -22.19 -2.93
N ARG A 392 -19.13 -23.02 -2.53
CA ARG A 392 -18.88 -24.41 -2.14
C ARG A 392 -19.42 -25.36 -3.20
N THR A 393 -18.57 -26.27 -3.68
CA THR A 393 -18.97 -27.37 -4.56
C THR A 393 -19.94 -28.31 -3.83
N LEU A 394 -20.81 -28.96 -4.59
CA LEU A 394 -21.78 -29.90 -4.04
C LEU A 394 -21.06 -31.15 -3.47
N SER A 395 -21.71 -31.81 -2.53
CA SER A 395 -21.31 -33.16 -2.11
C SER A 395 -21.84 -34.21 -3.08
N ASP A 396 -21.28 -35.42 -3.04
CA ASP A 396 -21.82 -36.55 -3.81
C ASP A 396 -23.29 -36.83 -3.48
N ILE A 397 -23.68 -36.63 -2.22
CA ILE A 397 -25.06 -36.82 -1.76
C ILE A 397 -26.02 -35.76 -2.35
N ASP A 398 -25.58 -34.47 -2.42
CA ASP A 398 -26.37 -33.40 -3.01
C ASP A 398 -26.60 -33.59 -4.51
N SER A 399 -25.70 -34.24 -5.22
CA SER A 399 -25.86 -34.54 -6.63
C SER A 399 -26.87 -35.65 -6.88
N PHE A 400 -26.94 -36.66 -6.03
CA PHE A 400 -27.94 -37.71 -6.09
C PHE A 400 -29.36 -37.18 -5.80
N SER A 401 -29.52 -36.26 -4.85
CA SER A 401 -30.81 -35.67 -4.55
C SER A 401 -31.41 -34.83 -5.70
N LYS A 402 -30.55 -34.12 -6.48
CA LYS A 402 -30.96 -33.38 -7.68
C LYS A 402 -31.40 -34.27 -8.84
N ILE A 403 -30.81 -35.46 -8.96
CA ILE A 403 -31.22 -36.46 -9.95
C ILE A 403 -32.58 -37.07 -9.58
N LEU A 404 -32.82 -37.29 -8.30
CA LEU A 404 -34.07 -37.91 -7.80
C LEU A 404 -35.23 -36.91 -7.65
N PHE A 405 -34.95 -35.62 -7.49
CA PHE A 405 -35.96 -34.55 -7.30
C PHE A 405 -35.62 -33.31 -8.13
N PRO A 406 -35.94 -33.27 -9.43
CA PRO A 406 -35.49 -32.19 -10.36
C PRO A 406 -36.14 -30.82 -10.17
N SER A 407 -37.00 -30.61 -9.18
CA SER A 407 -37.83 -29.41 -9.04
C SER A 407 -37.61 -28.59 -7.76
N GLN A 408 -36.34 -28.35 -7.38
CA GLN A 408 -36.01 -27.25 -6.45
C GLN A 408 -34.75 -26.54 -6.87
N GLU A 409 -34.87 -25.57 -7.77
CA GLU A 409 -33.83 -24.54 -7.95
C GLU A 409 -33.76 -23.70 -6.67
N LYS A 410 -32.77 -23.97 -5.84
CA LYS A 410 -32.37 -23.00 -4.80
C LYS A 410 -31.64 -21.86 -5.50
N ILE A 411 -32.32 -20.72 -5.56
CA ILE A 411 -31.76 -19.41 -5.94
C ILE A 411 -30.48 -19.18 -5.14
N GLY A 412 -29.40 -18.93 -5.86
CA GLY A 412 -28.09 -18.65 -5.25
C GLY A 412 -28.17 -17.51 -4.24
N TYR A 413 -27.48 -17.69 -3.13
CA TYR A 413 -27.33 -16.65 -2.11
C TYR A 413 -26.67 -15.40 -2.73
N VAL A 414 -27.46 -14.36 -2.89
CA VAL A 414 -26.99 -12.99 -2.97
C VAL A 414 -26.50 -12.60 -1.58
N GLY A 415 -25.33 -12.05 -1.49
CA GLY A 415 -24.71 -11.70 -0.21
C GLY A 415 -25.68 -10.95 0.71
N GLU A 416 -25.82 -11.44 1.93
CA GLU A 416 -26.62 -10.80 2.96
C GLU A 416 -26.11 -9.38 3.22
N LYS A 417 -26.97 -8.41 2.95
CA LYS A 417 -26.86 -7.09 3.56
C LYS A 417 -27.19 -7.26 5.04
N SER A 418 -26.20 -7.24 5.89
CA SER A 418 -26.44 -7.13 7.34
C SER A 418 -26.97 -5.74 7.65
N SER A 419 -28.31 -5.61 7.73
CA SER A 419 -28.96 -4.49 8.39
C SER A 419 -28.90 -4.74 9.90
N ILE A 420 -27.98 -4.10 10.58
CA ILE A 420 -28.05 -3.96 12.04
C ILE A 420 -28.78 -2.65 12.29
N ASN A 421 -30.04 -2.76 12.75
CA ASN A 421 -30.77 -1.65 13.35
C ASN A 421 -30.11 -1.31 14.69
N ALA A 422 -29.88 -0.01 14.88
CA ALA A 422 -29.49 0.57 16.16
C ALA A 422 -30.68 0.61 17.12
N GLU A 423 -30.47 0.21 18.34
CA GLU A 423 -30.96 0.86 19.56
C GLU A 423 -29.77 1.26 20.42
#